data_65ef7459e8f26a93f050f06d2f1eccbd
#
_entry.id   65ef7459e8f26a93f050f06d2f1eccbd
#
_cell.length_a   1.000
_cell.length_b   1.000
_cell.length_c   1.000
_cell.angle_alpha   90.00
_cell.angle_beta   90.00
_cell.angle_gamma   90.00
#
_symmetry.space_group_name_H-M   'P 1'
#
loop_
_entity.id
_entity.type
_entity.pdbx_description
1 polymer ?
#
loop_
_entity_poly.entity_id
_entity_poly.type
_entity_poly.pdbx_seq_one_letter_code
_entity_poly.pdbx_strand_id
1 'polypeptide(L)'
;MRKYLLLFLAFFGSWSMSVRAVSFSDINYWIGEGNVEAMLVIAWNDGKTPGALAWGYKGEEETTIVEMLNDVVKTDPRLFSLMRRQGGYTVDGLGFDLNGENTVALVVGGDTTYPKYNATGQFTATPNNFKKWECVDKEDHWNSPSVSEDGVWHCLARSESGNEAETEINKMPIQNRYTYIFYYDKPGSDTPDYANAVAVEPYIQEAVDYSQGIFFVNEDWYGWDNGTINFLTNDGRMVYRIFRRENPDEKLGVTTQFGTIYGEKFFLISKQAKSTEEE
;
A
#
# COMPACT_ATOMS: atom_id res chain seq x y z
N MET A 1 63.17 -28.26 -21.74
CA MET A 1 61.91 -27.50 -21.85
C MET A 1 61.20 -27.51 -20.51
N ARG A 2 61.27 -26.40 -19.77
CA ARG A 2 60.59 -26.24 -18.45
C ARG A 2 59.23 -25.59 -18.72
N LYS A 3 58.13 -26.32 -18.39
CA LYS A 3 56.77 -25.81 -18.42
C LYS A 3 56.52 -25.07 -17.11
N TYR A 4 56.29 -23.76 -17.20
CA TYR A 4 55.80 -22.94 -16.06
C TYR A 4 54.29 -23.09 -15.99
N LEU A 5 53.80 -23.68 -14.89
CA LEU A 5 52.38 -23.70 -14.53
C LEU A 5 52.07 -22.43 -13.76
N LEU A 6 51.39 -21.49 -14.44
CA LEU A 6 50.86 -20.28 -13.79
C LEU A 6 49.57 -20.63 -13.04
N LEU A 7 49.63 -20.66 -11.72
CA LEU A 7 48.50 -20.79 -10.85
C LEU A 7 47.82 -19.43 -10.70
N PHE A 8 46.66 -19.24 -11.33
CA PHE A 8 45.80 -18.09 -11.10
C PHE A 8 45.01 -18.34 -9.82
N LEU A 9 45.43 -17.73 -8.71
CA LEU A 9 44.63 -17.62 -7.49
C LEU A 9 43.58 -16.52 -7.72
N ALA A 10 42.36 -16.91 -8.05
CA ALA A 10 41.19 -16.02 -7.99
C ALA A 10 40.87 -15.72 -6.53
N PHE A 11 41.24 -14.55 -6.07
CA PHE A 11 40.79 -14.01 -4.79
C PHE A 11 39.32 -13.62 -4.94
N PHE A 12 38.40 -14.52 -4.61
CA PHE A 12 37.01 -14.16 -4.33
C PHE A 12 36.99 -13.46 -2.96
N GLY A 13 37.19 -12.16 -3.00
CA GLY A 13 36.86 -11.31 -1.87
C GLY A 13 35.35 -11.39 -1.65
N SER A 14 34.94 -12.12 -0.63
CA SER A 14 33.59 -12.04 -0.08
C SER A 14 33.41 -10.60 0.42
N TRP A 15 32.84 -9.73 -0.39
CA TRP A 15 32.30 -8.49 0.13
C TRP A 15 31.09 -8.89 0.97
N SER A 16 31.31 -9.01 2.27
CA SER A 16 30.23 -8.95 3.23
C SER A 16 29.62 -7.57 3.10
N MET A 17 28.57 -7.41 2.29
CA MET A 17 27.72 -6.25 2.41
C MET A 17 27.18 -6.32 3.84
N SER A 18 27.66 -5.44 4.69
CA SER A 18 27.05 -5.16 5.97
C SER A 18 25.66 -4.63 5.66
N VAL A 19 24.65 -5.48 5.76
CA VAL A 19 23.25 -5.07 5.63
C VAL A 19 22.98 -4.18 6.83
N ARG A 20 22.92 -2.89 6.57
CA ARG A 20 22.60 -1.88 7.56
C ARG A 20 21.09 -1.73 7.62
N ALA A 21 20.52 -1.76 8.82
CA ALA A 21 19.10 -1.46 9.01
C ALA A 21 18.75 -0.11 8.37
N VAL A 22 17.59 -0.06 7.71
CA VAL A 22 17.05 1.18 7.14
C VAL A 22 16.96 2.27 8.22
N SER A 23 17.37 3.47 7.87
CA SER A 23 17.36 4.64 8.74
C SER A 23 16.61 5.80 8.10
N PHE A 24 16.26 6.82 8.86
CA PHE A 24 15.59 8.02 8.36
C PHE A 24 16.34 8.73 7.23
N SER A 25 17.68 8.62 7.21
CA SER A 25 18.49 9.19 6.13
C SER A 25 18.43 8.41 4.83
N ASP A 26 17.93 7.19 4.85
CA ASP A 26 17.80 6.34 3.67
C ASP A 26 16.44 6.55 2.97
N ILE A 27 15.51 7.26 3.65
CA ILE A 27 14.15 7.48 3.15
C ILE A 27 14.14 8.59 2.10
N ASN A 28 13.68 8.26 0.90
CA ASN A 28 13.49 9.19 -0.21
C ASN A 28 12.02 9.55 -0.45
N TYR A 29 11.09 8.74 0.02
CA TYR A 29 9.66 8.93 -0.17
C TYR A 29 8.99 9.30 1.16
N TRP A 30 8.65 10.60 1.28
CA TRP A 30 7.96 11.16 2.43
C TRP A 30 6.52 11.48 2.08
N ILE A 31 5.59 11.03 2.89
CA ILE A 31 4.14 11.17 2.71
C ILE A 31 3.60 12.00 3.86
N GLY A 32 2.57 12.81 3.56
CA GLY A 32 1.94 13.70 4.53
C GLY A 32 2.71 14.97 4.80
N GLU A 33 2.18 15.80 5.67
CA GLU A 33 2.74 17.08 6.11
C GLU A 33 2.60 17.20 7.62
N GLY A 34 3.53 17.89 8.27
CA GLY A 34 3.51 18.11 9.73
C GLY A 34 4.89 18.15 10.35
N ASN A 35 4.91 18.30 11.67
CA ASN A 35 6.13 18.52 12.45
C ASN A 35 6.73 17.22 13.02
N VAL A 36 6.00 16.13 13.00
CA VAL A 36 6.42 14.81 13.49
C VAL A 36 6.90 13.97 12.31
N GLU A 37 8.18 13.60 12.33
CA GLU A 37 8.75 12.68 11.34
C GLU A 37 8.75 11.26 11.91
N ALA A 38 8.09 10.33 11.23
CA ALA A 38 8.04 8.91 11.57
C ALA A 38 8.41 8.05 10.36
N MET A 39 8.72 6.79 10.59
CA MET A 39 8.95 5.80 9.54
C MET A 39 7.94 4.68 9.68
N LEU A 40 7.28 4.32 8.59
CA LEU A 40 6.45 3.13 8.47
C LEU A 40 7.28 2.03 7.83
N VAL A 41 7.34 0.86 8.46
CA VAL A 41 7.92 -0.35 7.89
C VAL A 41 6.83 -1.42 7.82
N ILE A 42 6.72 -2.10 6.69
CA ILE A 42 5.84 -3.26 6.52
C ILE A 42 6.69 -4.44 6.10
N ALA A 43 6.60 -5.54 6.86
CA ALA A 43 7.35 -6.76 6.64
C ALA A 43 6.41 -7.93 6.39
N TRP A 44 6.44 -8.48 5.18
CA TRP A 44 5.66 -9.64 4.77
C TRP A 44 6.46 -10.91 5.02
N ASN A 45 5.80 -11.94 5.50
CA ASN A 45 6.40 -13.26 5.69
C ASN A 45 5.90 -14.21 4.60
N ASP A 46 6.04 -13.79 3.33
CA ASP A 46 5.51 -14.49 2.15
C ASP A 46 6.60 -15.05 1.22
N GLY A 47 7.87 -14.87 1.59
CA GLY A 47 9.02 -15.39 0.87
C GLY A 47 9.43 -14.58 -0.37
N LYS A 48 8.82 -13.42 -0.61
CA LYS A 48 9.15 -12.54 -1.73
C LYS A 48 10.22 -11.52 -1.36
N THR A 49 10.83 -10.90 -2.35
CA THR A 49 11.94 -9.94 -2.17
C THR A 49 11.60 -8.61 -2.86
N PRO A 50 11.80 -7.48 -2.15
CA PRO A 50 12.29 -7.31 -0.78
C PRO A 50 11.26 -7.75 0.25
N GLY A 51 11.64 -8.44 1.33
CA GLY A 51 10.71 -8.96 2.35
C GLY A 51 10.10 -7.88 3.26
N ALA A 52 10.67 -6.69 3.27
CA ALA A 52 10.16 -5.54 4.00
C ALA A 52 10.44 -4.22 3.26
N LEU A 53 9.51 -3.28 3.37
CA LEU A 53 9.56 -1.97 2.74
C LEU A 53 9.38 -0.86 3.78
N ALA A 54 9.98 0.33 3.51
CA ALA A 54 9.96 1.46 4.42
C ALA A 54 9.54 2.76 3.72
N TRP A 55 8.62 3.52 4.32
CA TRP A 55 8.17 4.85 3.92
C TRP A 55 8.49 5.87 5.01
N GLY A 56 8.77 7.10 4.63
CA GLY A 56 8.75 8.24 5.53
C GLY A 56 7.33 8.81 5.65
N TYR A 57 7.00 9.28 6.83
CA TYR A 57 5.73 9.94 7.08
C TYR A 57 5.94 11.22 7.90
N LYS A 58 5.20 12.26 7.54
CA LYS A 58 5.11 13.52 8.29
C LYS A 58 3.68 13.73 8.73
N GLY A 59 3.48 13.98 10.01
CA GLY A 59 2.16 14.21 10.59
C GLY A 59 2.21 15.20 11.75
N GLU A 60 1.04 15.41 12.36
CA GLU A 60 0.89 16.21 13.56
C GLU A 60 1.05 15.35 14.83
N GLU A 61 1.20 15.98 15.99
CA GLU A 61 1.44 15.29 17.27
C GLU A 61 0.27 14.34 17.68
N GLU A 62 -0.94 14.64 17.25
CA GLU A 62 -2.13 13.83 17.51
C GLU A 62 -2.41 12.74 16.47
N THR A 63 -1.70 12.74 15.35
CA THR A 63 -1.87 11.71 14.29
C THR A 63 -1.62 10.33 14.85
N THR A 64 -2.61 9.44 14.76
CA THR A 64 -2.48 8.06 15.23
C THR A 64 -1.72 7.18 14.24
N ILE A 65 -1.23 6.03 14.70
CA ILE A 65 -0.51 5.07 13.85
C ILE A 65 -1.40 4.55 12.71
N VAL A 66 -2.69 4.35 12.97
CA VAL A 66 -3.63 3.89 11.92
C VAL A 66 -3.92 4.99 10.89
N GLU A 67 -3.96 6.25 11.30
CA GLU A 67 -4.10 7.37 10.37
C GLU A 67 -2.86 7.49 9.48
N MET A 68 -1.67 7.38 10.04
CA MET A 68 -0.42 7.30 9.26
C MET A 68 -0.48 6.17 8.23
N LEU A 69 -0.85 4.94 8.64
CA LEU A 69 -0.97 3.81 7.70
C LEU A 69 -1.99 4.10 6.59
N ASN A 70 -3.15 4.65 6.94
CA ASN A 70 -4.19 4.99 5.98
C ASN A 70 -3.73 6.06 4.98
N ASP A 71 -2.99 7.06 5.43
CA ASP A 71 -2.48 8.11 4.55
C ASP A 71 -1.42 7.57 3.58
N VAL A 72 -0.55 6.67 4.06
CA VAL A 72 0.42 5.99 3.18
C VAL A 72 -0.30 5.13 2.14
N VAL A 73 -1.31 4.34 2.55
CA VAL A 73 -2.13 3.53 1.64
C VAL A 73 -2.88 4.39 0.61
N LYS A 74 -3.34 5.58 1.01
CA LYS A 74 -4.01 6.50 0.07
C LYS A 74 -3.07 7.14 -0.93
N THR A 75 -1.82 7.38 -0.53
CA THR A 75 -0.85 8.17 -1.30
C THR A 75 0.01 7.31 -2.20
N ASP A 76 0.47 6.14 -1.72
CA ASP A 76 1.20 5.19 -2.55
C ASP A 76 0.23 4.15 -3.15
N PRO A 77 -0.10 4.23 -4.45
CA PRO A 77 -1.08 3.34 -5.07
C PRO A 77 -0.63 1.87 -5.15
N ARG A 78 0.65 1.59 -4.89
CA ARG A 78 1.20 0.22 -4.82
C ARG A 78 0.87 -0.47 -3.49
N LEU A 79 0.66 0.32 -2.41
CA LEU A 79 0.31 -0.22 -1.10
C LEU A 79 -1.22 -0.36 -0.99
N PHE A 80 -1.68 -1.51 -0.55
CA PHE A 80 -3.10 -1.76 -0.31
C PHE A 80 -3.34 -2.50 0.99
N SER A 81 -4.50 -2.26 1.60
CA SER A 81 -4.85 -2.77 2.92
C SER A 81 -6.25 -3.37 2.97
N LEU A 82 -6.42 -4.42 3.75
CA LEU A 82 -7.72 -4.95 4.16
C LEU A 82 -7.95 -4.55 5.61
N MET A 83 -8.92 -3.67 5.84
CA MET A 83 -9.22 -3.12 7.15
C MET A 83 -10.58 -3.59 7.63
N ARG A 84 -10.65 -4.00 8.89
CA ARG A 84 -11.91 -4.29 9.58
C ARG A 84 -12.19 -3.21 10.61
N ARG A 85 -13.44 -2.73 10.65
CA ARG A 85 -13.87 -1.72 11.60
C ARG A 85 -14.86 -2.31 12.59
N GLN A 86 -14.45 -2.43 13.86
CA GLN A 86 -15.29 -2.87 14.96
C GLN A 86 -14.76 -2.26 16.28
N GLY A 87 -15.31 -1.11 16.66
CA GLY A 87 -14.81 -0.37 17.84
C GLY A 87 -13.40 0.23 17.66
N GLY A 88 -12.88 0.25 16.45
CA GLY A 88 -11.56 0.69 16.02
C GLY A 88 -11.18 -0.01 14.71
N TYR A 89 -10.01 0.29 14.18
CA TYR A 89 -9.48 -0.39 13.00
C TYR A 89 -8.61 -1.57 13.40
N THR A 90 -8.78 -2.68 12.68
CA THR A 90 -7.89 -3.85 12.71
C THR A 90 -7.33 -4.05 11.32
N VAL A 91 -6.02 -4.23 11.22
CA VAL A 91 -5.36 -4.60 9.97
C VAL A 91 -5.55 -6.11 9.76
N ASP A 92 -6.42 -6.46 8.81
CA ASP A 92 -6.67 -7.84 8.43
C ASP A 92 -5.83 -8.27 7.21
N GLY A 93 -5.19 -7.33 6.51
CA GLY A 93 -4.30 -7.64 5.42
C GLY A 93 -3.52 -6.43 4.93
N LEU A 94 -2.30 -6.67 4.48
CA LEU A 94 -1.46 -5.70 3.78
C LEU A 94 -0.85 -6.34 2.55
N GLY A 95 -0.81 -5.60 1.46
CA GLY A 95 -0.20 -6.01 0.21
C GLY A 95 0.51 -4.87 -0.48
N PHE A 96 1.41 -5.23 -1.41
CA PHE A 96 2.16 -4.26 -2.19
C PHE A 96 2.38 -4.79 -3.61
N ASP A 97 2.04 -3.96 -4.60
CA ASP A 97 2.29 -4.21 -6.02
C ASP A 97 3.80 -4.16 -6.30
N LEU A 98 4.41 -5.34 -6.45
CA LEU A 98 5.85 -5.49 -6.65
C LEU A 98 6.25 -5.31 -8.11
N ASN A 99 5.40 -5.71 -9.04
CA ASN A 99 5.72 -5.74 -10.46
C ASN A 99 5.24 -4.49 -11.22
N GLY A 100 4.45 -3.63 -10.56
CA GLY A 100 3.96 -2.37 -11.13
C GLY A 100 2.83 -2.56 -12.16
N GLU A 101 2.17 -3.72 -12.17
CA GLU A 101 1.04 -3.98 -13.09
C GLU A 101 -0.22 -3.20 -12.70
N ASN A 102 -0.24 -2.59 -11.51
CA ASN A 102 -1.35 -1.82 -10.94
C ASN A 102 -2.66 -2.63 -10.82
N THR A 103 -2.57 -3.94 -10.75
CA THR A 103 -3.73 -4.84 -10.60
C THR A 103 -4.00 -5.10 -9.12
N VAL A 104 -4.47 -4.11 -8.41
CA VAL A 104 -4.82 -4.23 -6.99
C VAL A 104 -6.22 -4.79 -6.86
N ALA A 105 -6.35 -6.09 -6.66
CA ALA A 105 -7.62 -6.78 -6.47
C ALA A 105 -7.46 -7.98 -5.54
N LEU A 106 -8.52 -8.31 -4.78
CA LEU A 106 -8.56 -9.45 -3.87
C LEU A 106 -9.69 -10.39 -4.25
N VAL A 107 -9.48 -11.69 -4.01
CA VAL A 107 -10.51 -12.72 -4.15
C VAL A 107 -10.95 -13.17 -2.77
N VAL A 108 -12.26 -13.20 -2.54
CA VAL A 108 -12.86 -13.74 -1.33
C VAL A 108 -14.04 -14.63 -1.67
N GLY A 109 -13.96 -15.90 -1.27
CA GLY A 109 -15.05 -16.87 -1.56
C GLY A 109 -15.35 -17.10 -3.04
N GLY A 110 -14.38 -16.83 -3.91
CA GLY A 110 -14.47 -16.95 -5.36
C GLY A 110 -14.84 -15.67 -6.10
N ASP A 111 -15.24 -14.61 -5.38
CA ASP A 111 -15.58 -13.32 -5.97
C ASP A 111 -14.38 -12.37 -5.93
N THR A 112 -14.07 -11.74 -7.06
CA THR A 112 -13.06 -10.69 -7.14
C THR A 112 -13.63 -9.38 -6.61
N THR A 113 -12.87 -8.72 -5.75
CA THR A 113 -13.23 -7.41 -5.21
C THR A 113 -12.07 -6.43 -5.38
N TYR A 114 -12.41 -5.16 -5.51
CA TYR A 114 -11.48 -4.06 -5.69
C TYR A 114 -11.51 -3.14 -4.46
N PRO A 115 -10.46 -2.35 -4.24
CA PRO A 115 -10.48 -1.36 -3.16
C PRO A 115 -11.67 -0.44 -3.29
N LYS A 116 -12.21 0.03 -2.16
CA LYS A 116 -13.27 1.03 -2.18
C LYS A 116 -12.74 2.35 -2.76
N TYR A 117 -13.59 3.03 -3.49
CA TYR A 117 -13.21 4.21 -4.25
C TYR A 117 -12.98 5.46 -3.40
N ASN A 118 -13.64 5.55 -2.24
CA ASN A 118 -13.43 6.62 -1.28
C ASN A 118 -12.11 6.49 -0.51
N ALA A 119 -11.56 5.30 -0.44
CA ALA A 119 -10.31 5.02 0.23
C ALA A 119 -9.36 4.28 -0.72
N THR A 120 -8.56 5.01 -1.45
CA THR A 120 -7.58 4.45 -2.39
C THR A 120 -6.77 3.34 -1.74
N GLY A 121 -6.73 2.17 -2.36
CA GLY A 121 -5.99 1.02 -1.83
C GLY A 121 -6.62 0.31 -0.63
N GLN A 122 -7.73 0.80 -0.08
CA GLN A 122 -8.35 0.22 1.09
C GLN A 122 -9.50 -0.74 0.74
N PHE A 123 -9.39 -1.98 1.22
CA PHE A 123 -10.49 -2.96 1.24
C PHE A 123 -11.11 -2.98 2.63
N THR A 124 -12.39 -3.34 2.73
CA THR A 124 -13.07 -3.44 4.00
C THR A 124 -13.54 -4.87 4.24
N ALA A 125 -13.13 -5.45 5.37
CA ALA A 125 -13.66 -6.71 5.87
C ALA A 125 -14.85 -6.46 6.80
N THR A 126 -15.85 -7.34 6.71
CA THR A 126 -16.93 -7.37 7.72
C THR A 126 -16.46 -8.09 8.98
N PRO A 127 -16.88 -7.67 10.17
CA PRO A 127 -16.69 -8.45 11.38
C PRO A 127 -17.21 -9.89 11.18
N ASN A 128 -16.47 -10.88 11.66
CA ASN A 128 -16.77 -12.29 11.49
C ASN A 128 -16.66 -12.83 10.05
N ASN A 129 -16.01 -12.12 9.16
CA ASN A 129 -15.67 -12.66 7.84
C ASN A 129 -14.38 -13.48 7.93
N PHE A 130 -14.51 -14.76 8.22
CA PHE A 130 -13.40 -15.73 8.30
C PHE A 130 -13.02 -16.34 6.94
N LYS A 131 -13.51 -15.78 5.85
CA LYS A 131 -13.12 -16.24 4.52
C LYS A 131 -11.67 -15.83 4.25
N LYS A 132 -10.95 -16.70 3.57
CA LYS A 132 -9.61 -16.37 3.09
C LYS A 132 -9.69 -15.31 2.00
N TRP A 133 -8.91 -14.26 2.19
CA TRP A 133 -8.67 -13.24 1.19
C TRP A 133 -7.36 -13.53 0.48
N GLU A 134 -7.37 -13.58 -0.84
CA GLU A 134 -6.20 -13.83 -1.66
C GLU A 134 -5.97 -12.69 -2.62
N CYS A 135 -4.71 -12.28 -2.83
CA CYS A 135 -4.36 -11.34 -3.89
C CYS A 135 -4.58 -12.01 -5.26
N VAL A 136 -5.16 -11.27 -6.19
CA VAL A 136 -5.33 -11.73 -7.58
C VAL A 136 -3.98 -11.91 -8.23
N ASP A 137 -3.11 -10.92 -8.13
CA ASP A 137 -1.73 -11.04 -8.55
C ASP A 137 -0.91 -11.81 -7.51
N LYS A 138 -0.40 -12.95 -7.92
CA LYS A 138 0.39 -13.82 -7.03
C LYS A 138 1.86 -13.40 -6.92
N GLU A 139 2.31 -12.49 -7.76
CA GLU A 139 3.65 -11.92 -7.70
C GLU A 139 3.74 -10.81 -6.66
N ASP A 140 2.63 -10.17 -6.33
CA ASP A 140 2.53 -9.13 -5.32
C ASP A 140 2.67 -9.64 -3.89
N HIS A 141 3.18 -8.79 -3.00
CA HIS A 141 3.07 -9.05 -1.56
C HIS A 141 1.62 -9.12 -1.13
N TRP A 142 1.30 -10.13 -0.37
CA TRP A 142 0.00 -10.22 0.30
C TRP A 142 0.03 -11.18 1.48
N ASN A 143 -0.38 -10.69 2.64
CA ASN A 143 -0.73 -11.54 3.77
C ASN A 143 -2.03 -11.08 4.42
N SER A 144 -2.91 -12.05 4.69
CA SER A 144 -4.16 -11.85 5.41
C SER A 144 -4.47 -13.13 6.19
N PRO A 145 -4.83 -13.04 7.49
CA PRO A 145 -5.30 -14.20 8.23
C PRO A 145 -6.63 -14.68 7.67
N SER A 146 -6.76 -15.97 7.37
CA SER A 146 -8.04 -16.59 7.02
C SER A 146 -8.71 -17.24 8.21
N VAL A 147 -7.91 -17.84 9.06
CA VAL A 147 -8.26 -18.46 10.34
C VAL A 147 -7.04 -18.33 11.26
N SER A 148 -7.21 -18.56 12.55
CA SER A 148 -6.17 -18.38 13.56
C SER A 148 -4.84 -19.11 13.31
N GLU A 149 -4.79 -19.99 12.34
CA GLU A 149 -3.60 -20.78 12.00
C GLU A 149 -2.72 -20.13 10.94
N ASP A 150 -3.21 -19.14 10.21
CA ASP A 150 -2.49 -18.53 9.07
C ASP A 150 -1.56 -17.37 9.46
N GLY A 151 -1.59 -16.95 10.71
CA GLY A 151 -0.77 -15.85 11.22
C GLY A 151 -1.58 -14.61 11.54
N VAL A 152 -0.89 -13.55 12.00
CA VAL A 152 -1.51 -12.29 12.44
C VAL A 152 -0.57 -11.11 12.19
N TRP A 153 -1.15 -9.94 11.91
CA TRP A 153 -0.41 -8.70 11.83
C TRP A 153 -0.18 -8.13 13.23
N HIS A 154 1.06 -7.82 13.54
CA HIS A 154 1.49 -7.08 14.73
C HIS A 154 1.98 -5.68 14.35
N CYS A 155 1.96 -4.77 15.31
CA CYS A 155 2.59 -3.46 15.18
C CYS A 155 3.54 -3.21 16.35
N LEU A 156 4.81 -2.92 16.04
CA LEU A 156 5.81 -2.47 17.00
C LEU A 156 6.09 -1.00 16.82
N ALA A 157 6.30 -0.29 17.91
CA ALA A 157 6.90 1.03 17.93
C ALA A 157 8.37 0.89 18.36
N ARG A 158 9.28 1.35 17.51
CA ARG A 158 10.72 1.36 17.78
C ARG A 158 11.23 2.79 17.87
N SER A 159 11.84 3.13 19.02
CA SER A 159 12.50 4.41 19.19
C SER A 159 13.83 4.48 18.42
N GLU A 160 14.36 5.68 18.24
CA GLU A 160 15.69 5.91 17.64
C GLU A 160 16.82 5.21 18.42
N SER A 161 16.64 5.01 19.75
CA SER A 161 17.58 4.26 20.60
C SER A 161 17.49 2.73 20.44
N GLY A 162 16.54 2.24 19.62
CA GLY A 162 16.36 0.83 19.31
C GLY A 162 15.45 0.06 20.28
N ASN A 163 14.80 0.73 21.25
CA ASN A 163 13.81 0.07 22.10
C ASN A 163 12.54 -0.20 21.33
N GLU A 164 12.06 -1.44 21.38
CA GLU A 164 10.84 -1.90 20.68
C GLU A 164 9.78 -2.32 21.69
N ALA A 165 8.51 -2.02 21.37
CA ALA A 165 7.36 -2.47 22.12
C ALA A 165 6.14 -2.62 21.21
N GLU A 166 5.29 -3.62 21.46
CA GLU A 166 3.98 -3.68 20.83
C GLU A 166 3.14 -2.44 21.16
N THR A 167 2.35 -2.01 20.19
CA THR A 167 1.58 -0.76 20.32
C THR A 167 0.17 -0.88 19.75
N GLU A 168 -0.74 -0.09 20.31
CA GLU A 168 -2.12 0.04 19.84
C GLU A 168 -2.23 1.09 18.74
N ILE A 169 -2.58 0.65 17.53
CA ILE A 169 -2.59 1.51 16.34
C ILE A 169 -3.67 2.61 16.35
N ASN A 170 -4.81 2.36 17.05
CA ASN A 170 -5.98 3.26 17.03
C ASN A 170 -5.89 4.44 17.98
N LYS A 171 -5.06 4.36 19.01
CA LYS A 171 -5.03 5.34 20.09
C LYS A 171 -3.68 5.99 20.30
N MET A 172 -2.62 5.30 19.88
CA MET A 172 -1.27 5.80 20.09
C MET A 172 -0.92 6.81 19.01
N PRO A 173 -0.62 8.06 19.36
CA PRO A 173 -0.12 9.03 18.41
C PRO A 173 1.29 8.65 17.95
N ILE A 174 1.62 9.05 16.74
CA ILE A 174 2.98 8.92 16.23
C ILE A 174 3.93 9.82 17.03
N GLN A 175 5.16 9.38 17.16
CA GLN A 175 6.21 10.13 17.87
C GLN A 175 7.35 10.46 16.91
N ASN A 176 7.96 11.61 17.14
CA ASN A 176 9.05 12.06 16.31
C ASN A 176 10.24 11.09 16.35
N ARG A 177 10.75 10.72 15.19
CA ARG A 177 11.88 9.79 15.01
C ARG A 177 11.60 8.37 15.51
N TYR A 178 10.32 7.96 15.56
CA TYR A 178 9.93 6.58 15.78
C TYR A 178 9.70 5.85 14.47
N THR A 179 9.99 4.53 14.49
CA THR A 179 9.66 3.59 13.41
C THR A 179 8.51 2.71 13.87
N TYR A 180 7.44 2.68 13.08
CA TYR A 180 6.29 1.80 13.30
C TYR A 180 6.37 0.64 12.32
N ILE A 181 6.45 -0.58 12.86
CA ILE A 181 6.74 -1.79 12.10
C ILE A 181 5.52 -2.69 12.12
N PHE A 182 4.85 -2.80 10.99
CA PHE A 182 3.84 -3.84 10.80
C PHE A 182 4.53 -5.08 10.26
N TYR A 183 4.40 -6.20 10.96
CA TYR A 183 4.96 -7.46 10.51
C TYR A 183 3.94 -8.58 10.62
N TYR A 184 4.00 -9.52 9.66
CA TYR A 184 3.13 -10.68 9.66
C TYR A 184 3.80 -11.83 10.40
N ASP A 185 3.29 -12.17 11.58
CA ASP A 185 3.74 -13.33 12.34
C ASP A 185 3.01 -14.57 11.84
N LYS A 186 3.78 -15.49 11.26
CA LYS A 186 3.27 -16.74 10.71
C LYS A 186 3.70 -17.91 11.58
N PRO A 187 2.76 -18.74 12.07
CA PRO A 187 3.09 -19.88 12.93
C PRO A 187 4.13 -20.81 12.31
N GLY A 188 5.19 -21.08 13.07
CA GLY A 188 6.27 -21.98 12.65
C GLY A 188 7.29 -21.40 11.67
N SER A 189 7.23 -20.09 11.39
CA SER A 189 8.27 -19.37 10.68
C SER A 189 9.02 -18.42 11.60
N ASP A 190 10.22 -18.01 11.17
CA ASP A 190 10.96 -16.96 11.86
C ASP A 190 10.23 -15.61 11.72
N THR A 191 10.47 -14.70 12.67
CA THR A 191 10.01 -13.33 12.56
C THR A 191 10.59 -12.70 11.30
N PRO A 192 9.78 -11.97 10.49
CA PRO A 192 10.28 -11.33 9.28
C PRO A 192 11.44 -10.38 9.57
N ASP A 193 12.39 -10.35 8.66
CA ASP A 193 13.55 -9.45 8.77
C ASP A 193 13.18 -8.01 8.39
N TYR A 194 12.51 -7.31 9.29
CA TYR A 194 12.17 -5.91 9.12
C TYR A 194 13.36 -4.96 9.33
N ALA A 195 14.48 -5.46 9.89
CA ALA A 195 15.69 -4.66 10.03
C ALA A 195 16.32 -4.34 8.66
N ASN A 196 16.15 -5.24 7.70
CA ASN A 196 16.63 -5.08 6.32
C ASN A 196 15.57 -4.53 5.37
N ALA A 197 14.63 -3.75 5.86
CA ALA A 197 13.64 -3.09 5.02
C ALA A 197 14.32 -2.19 3.97
N VAL A 198 13.75 -2.19 2.76
CA VAL A 198 14.21 -1.34 1.66
C VAL A 198 13.37 -0.07 1.63
N ALA A 199 14.02 1.09 1.58
CA ALA A 199 13.32 2.36 1.40
C ALA A 199 12.59 2.36 0.06
N VAL A 200 11.31 2.71 0.10
CA VAL A 200 10.47 2.78 -1.10
C VAL A 200 10.83 4.04 -1.89
N GLU A 201 11.05 3.87 -3.19
CA GLU A 201 11.20 5.02 -4.08
C GLU A 201 9.85 5.71 -4.31
N PRO A 202 9.83 7.05 -4.46
CA PRO A 202 8.62 7.77 -4.79
C PRO A 202 7.90 7.13 -5.98
N TYR A 203 6.58 6.95 -5.85
CA TYR A 203 5.79 6.47 -6.97
C TYR A 203 5.78 7.54 -8.06
N ILE A 204 6.37 7.20 -9.19
CA ILE A 204 6.32 8.05 -10.38
C ILE A 204 5.15 7.58 -11.22
N GLN A 205 4.10 8.40 -11.23
CA GLN A 205 2.94 8.13 -12.06
C GLN A 205 3.34 8.23 -13.54
N GLU A 206 3.32 7.11 -14.26
CA GLU A 206 3.55 7.14 -15.70
C GLU A 206 2.46 7.97 -16.38
N ALA A 207 2.85 8.80 -17.34
CA ALA A 207 1.89 9.53 -18.15
C ALA A 207 1.03 8.54 -18.95
N VAL A 208 -0.28 8.71 -18.91
CA VAL A 208 -1.22 7.91 -19.68
C VAL A 208 -1.72 8.73 -20.87
N ASP A 209 -1.62 8.16 -22.05
CA ASP A 209 -2.24 8.77 -23.25
C ASP A 209 -3.73 8.46 -23.26
N TYR A 210 -4.52 9.42 -22.82
CA TYR A 210 -5.99 9.34 -22.81
C TYR A 210 -6.65 9.64 -24.16
N SER A 211 -5.86 9.92 -25.20
CA SER A 211 -6.40 10.22 -26.53
C SER A 211 -6.93 8.98 -27.26
N GLN A 212 -6.49 7.77 -26.85
CA GLN A 212 -6.82 6.52 -27.50
C GLN A 212 -7.12 5.44 -26.47
N GLY A 213 -8.38 5.09 -26.32
CA GLY A 213 -8.84 4.08 -25.37
C GLY A 213 -10.30 4.25 -25.01
N ILE A 214 -10.73 3.58 -23.94
CA ILE A 214 -12.12 3.54 -23.50
C ILE A 214 -12.21 4.01 -22.06
N PHE A 215 -13.03 5.02 -21.81
CA PHE A 215 -13.37 5.46 -20.46
C PHE A 215 -14.55 4.66 -19.92
N PHE A 216 -14.41 4.15 -18.71
CA PHE A 216 -15.48 3.53 -17.94
C PHE A 216 -15.85 4.45 -16.78
N VAL A 217 -17.06 4.99 -16.81
CA VAL A 217 -17.63 5.77 -15.72
C VAL A 217 -18.40 4.82 -14.83
N ASN A 218 -18.00 4.70 -13.58
CA ASN A 218 -18.64 3.84 -12.60
C ASN A 218 -19.49 4.71 -11.67
N GLU A 219 -20.79 4.40 -11.60
CA GLU A 219 -21.75 5.16 -10.81
C GLU A 219 -21.52 5.04 -9.31
N ASP A 220 -21.09 3.85 -8.89
CA ASP A 220 -20.95 3.45 -7.52
C ASP A 220 -22.26 3.46 -6.71
N TRP A 221 -22.22 3.13 -5.41
CA TRP A 221 -23.45 2.97 -4.64
C TRP A 221 -24.11 4.32 -4.35
N TYR A 222 -25.40 4.42 -4.71
CA TYR A 222 -26.19 5.63 -4.60
C TYR A 222 -26.14 6.22 -3.17
N GLY A 223 -25.63 7.45 -3.08
CA GLY A 223 -25.61 8.23 -1.84
C GLY A 223 -24.49 7.89 -0.84
N TRP A 224 -23.65 6.89 -1.10
CA TRP A 224 -22.65 6.40 -0.15
C TRP A 224 -21.21 6.50 -0.63
N ASP A 225 -20.97 6.23 -1.89
CA ASP A 225 -19.62 6.24 -2.46
C ASP A 225 -19.49 7.23 -3.61
N ASN A 226 -18.32 7.85 -3.75
CA ASN A 226 -18.02 8.71 -4.89
C ASN A 226 -17.80 7.85 -6.14
N GLY A 227 -18.32 8.30 -7.26
CA GLY A 227 -18.11 7.63 -8.54
C GLY A 227 -16.63 7.55 -8.94
N THR A 228 -16.32 6.68 -9.87
CA THR A 228 -14.96 6.55 -10.40
C THR A 228 -14.92 6.49 -11.91
N ILE A 229 -13.74 6.76 -12.44
CA ILE A 229 -13.45 6.59 -13.86
C ILE A 229 -12.23 5.70 -13.99
N ASN A 230 -12.37 4.68 -14.83
CA ASN A 230 -11.26 3.84 -15.25
C ASN A 230 -11.02 4.04 -16.76
N PHE A 231 -9.85 3.70 -17.23
CA PHE A 231 -9.47 3.84 -18.62
C PHE A 231 -8.80 2.58 -19.13
N LEU A 232 -9.32 2.02 -20.21
CA LEU A 232 -8.69 0.91 -20.92
C LEU A 232 -7.87 1.47 -22.07
N THR A 233 -6.59 1.29 -22.02
CA THR A 233 -5.64 1.68 -23.09
C THR A 233 -5.76 0.78 -24.30
N ASN A 234 -5.24 1.21 -25.44
CA ASN A 234 -5.30 0.41 -26.68
C ASN A 234 -4.50 -0.89 -26.63
N ASP A 235 -3.49 -0.98 -25.78
CA ASP A 235 -2.70 -2.20 -25.52
C ASP A 235 -3.37 -3.17 -24.54
N GLY A 236 -4.58 -2.83 -24.05
CA GLY A 236 -5.38 -3.69 -23.19
C GLY A 236 -5.12 -3.52 -21.70
N ARG A 237 -4.29 -2.54 -21.29
CA ARG A 237 -4.04 -2.24 -19.87
C ARG A 237 -5.19 -1.42 -19.29
N MET A 238 -5.69 -1.82 -18.12
CA MET A 238 -6.68 -1.05 -17.36
C MET A 238 -5.97 -0.09 -16.39
N VAL A 239 -6.23 1.20 -16.54
CA VAL A 239 -5.80 2.24 -15.61
C VAL A 239 -6.99 2.61 -14.73
N TYR A 240 -6.88 2.33 -13.44
CA TYR A 240 -7.96 2.56 -12.48
C TYR A 240 -7.93 3.98 -11.93
N ARG A 241 -9.12 4.50 -11.59
CA ARG A 241 -9.32 5.76 -10.84
C ARG A 241 -8.61 6.97 -11.44
N ILE A 242 -8.65 7.10 -12.75
CA ILE A 242 -7.91 8.14 -13.46
C ILE A 242 -8.27 9.57 -13.01
N PHE A 243 -9.51 9.82 -12.58
CA PHE A 243 -9.86 11.15 -12.07
C PHE A 243 -9.01 11.53 -10.86
N ARG A 244 -8.94 10.67 -9.86
CA ARG A 244 -8.14 10.91 -8.66
C ARG A 244 -6.64 10.87 -8.94
N ARG A 245 -6.24 10.03 -9.88
CA ARG A 245 -4.88 9.98 -10.36
C ARG A 245 -4.39 11.32 -10.91
N GLU A 246 -5.22 11.98 -11.72
CA GLU A 246 -4.88 13.26 -12.33
C GLU A 246 -5.28 14.47 -11.45
N ASN A 247 -6.10 14.27 -10.43
CA ASN A 247 -6.58 15.30 -9.50
C ASN A 247 -6.52 14.75 -8.07
N PRO A 248 -5.32 14.62 -7.47
CA PRO A 248 -5.13 13.93 -6.19
C PRO A 248 -5.88 14.56 -5.01
N ASP A 249 -6.11 15.88 -5.07
CA ASP A 249 -6.81 16.66 -4.03
C ASP A 249 -8.32 16.75 -4.25
N GLU A 250 -8.85 16.16 -5.33
CA GLU A 250 -10.25 16.24 -5.66
C GLU A 250 -10.95 14.89 -5.67
N LYS A 251 -12.24 14.89 -5.39
CA LYS A 251 -13.11 13.72 -5.45
C LYS A 251 -14.24 13.97 -6.46
N LEU A 252 -14.63 12.92 -7.18
CA LEU A 252 -15.87 12.94 -7.93
C LEU A 252 -17.06 13.00 -6.99
N GLY A 253 -18.16 13.58 -7.47
CA GLY A 253 -19.44 13.52 -6.76
C GLY A 253 -19.99 12.11 -6.70
N VAL A 254 -20.94 11.93 -5.81
CA VAL A 254 -21.68 10.66 -5.64
C VAL A 254 -22.59 10.43 -6.84
N THR A 255 -22.74 9.17 -7.24
CA THR A 255 -23.61 8.78 -8.35
C THR A 255 -23.20 9.50 -9.66
N THR A 256 -21.95 9.36 -10.04
CA THR A 256 -21.44 9.83 -11.33
C THR A 256 -21.91 8.89 -12.43
N GLN A 257 -22.79 9.37 -13.31
CA GLN A 257 -23.48 8.50 -14.29
C GLN A 257 -23.06 8.71 -15.73
N PHE A 258 -22.62 9.93 -16.06
CA PHE A 258 -22.37 10.30 -17.43
C PHE A 258 -21.02 10.98 -17.60
N GLY A 259 -20.33 10.60 -18.66
CA GLY A 259 -19.16 11.29 -19.14
C GLY A 259 -19.28 11.60 -20.62
N THR A 260 -18.79 12.74 -21.05
CA THR A 260 -18.69 13.09 -22.46
C THR A 260 -17.40 13.87 -22.72
N ILE A 261 -16.85 13.69 -23.91
CA ILE A 261 -15.65 14.40 -24.35
C ILE A 261 -16.07 15.50 -25.32
N TYR A 262 -15.58 16.70 -25.04
CA TYR A 262 -15.72 17.82 -25.97
C TYR A 262 -14.41 18.60 -26.06
N GLY A 263 -13.82 18.61 -27.25
CA GLY A 263 -12.43 19.06 -27.42
C GLY A 263 -11.46 18.19 -26.65
N GLU A 264 -10.59 18.83 -25.87
CA GLU A 264 -9.60 18.18 -25.02
C GLU A 264 -10.10 17.97 -23.56
N LYS A 265 -11.39 18.16 -23.32
CA LYS A 265 -11.98 18.10 -21.98
C LYS A 265 -12.93 16.93 -21.84
N PHE A 266 -12.84 16.25 -20.69
CA PHE A 266 -13.79 15.23 -20.28
C PHE A 266 -14.74 15.84 -19.23
N PHE A 267 -16.02 15.87 -19.56
CA PHE A 267 -17.07 16.40 -18.70
C PHE A 267 -17.79 15.25 -18.00
N LEU A 268 -17.95 15.39 -16.70
CA LEU A 268 -18.59 14.40 -15.85
C LEU A 268 -19.80 15.00 -15.16
N ILE A 269 -20.84 14.19 -15.00
CA ILE A 269 -22.07 14.58 -14.34
C ILE A 269 -22.31 13.64 -13.16
N SER A 270 -22.32 14.23 -11.96
CA SER A 270 -22.67 13.55 -10.70
C SER A 270 -23.98 14.13 -10.17
N LYS A 271 -24.82 13.29 -9.57
CA LYS A 271 -26.10 13.73 -9.00
C LYS A 271 -25.94 14.51 -7.70
N GLN A 272 -24.90 14.21 -6.94
CA GLN A 272 -24.61 14.86 -5.66
C GLN A 272 -23.13 15.27 -5.60
N ALA A 273 -22.86 16.40 -4.96
CA ALA A 273 -21.51 16.95 -4.87
C ALA A 273 -20.62 16.25 -3.81
N LYS A 274 -21.24 15.61 -2.79
CA LYS A 274 -20.52 14.97 -1.68
C LYS A 274 -21.20 13.67 -1.28
N SER A 275 -20.42 12.72 -0.71
CA SER A 275 -20.98 11.58 0.00
C SER A 275 -21.55 12.02 1.36
N THR A 276 -22.57 11.31 1.86
CA THR A 276 -23.20 11.60 3.16
C THR A 276 -22.34 11.15 4.35
N GLU A 277 -21.18 10.56 4.13
CA GLU A 277 -20.25 10.13 5.19
C GLU A 277 -19.28 11.24 5.66
N GLU A 278 -19.35 12.45 5.11
CA GLU A 278 -18.48 13.58 5.47
C GLU A 278 -19.22 14.70 6.26
N GLU A 279 -20.27 14.39 7.02
CA GLU A 279 -20.84 15.29 8.01
C GLU A 279 -20.52 14.84 9.46
#